data_2e139708bba2bbb6f745738a2be42e3b
#
_entry.id   2e139708bba2bbb6f745738a2be42e3b
#
_cell.length_a   1.000
_cell.length_b   1.000
_cell.length_c   1.000
_cell.angle_alpha   90.00
_cell.angle_beta   90.00
_cell.angle_gamma   90.00
#
_symmetry.space_group_name_H-M   'P 1'
#
loop_
_entity.id
_entity.type
_entity.pdbx_description
1 polymer ?
#
loop_
_entity_poly.entity_id
_entity_poly.type
_entity_poly.pdbx_seq_one_letter_code
_entity_poly.pdbx_strand_id
1 'polypeptide(L)'
;MKVLFVTPELAPWMKSGGLGEISWSLPAALLVAGVDVRILVPAYTPLLAAFPKARLVADLAPAGGELPASRLLEAKTDSGVTLLLLDCPAFFQRPGSAYLDADGNDFSDNYLRFGLLSKTAALLSSEASPLRWRPDVLHCNDWACGMA
;
A
#
# COMPACT_ATOMS: atom_id res chain seq x y z
N MET A 1 -20.69 -1.59 -0.38
CA MET A 1 -19.70 -0.47 -0.28
C MET A 1 -18.31 -1.07 -0.49
N LYS A 2 -17.51 -0.44 -1.32
CA LYS A 2 -16.12 -0.81 -1.61
C LYS A 2 -15.17 0.21 -1.01
N VAL A 3 -14.18 -0.22 -0.27
CA VAL A 3 -13.21 0.66 0.42
C VAL A 3 -11.80 0.32 0.00
N LEU A 4 -11.04 1.32 -0.46
CA LEU A 4 -9.59 1.22 -0.59
C LEU A 4 -8.94 1.82 0.66
N PHE A 5 -8.39 0.98 1.49
CA PHE A 5 -7.68 1.35 2.71
C PHE A 5 -6.20 1.54 2.38
N VAL A 6 -5.73 2.77 2.40
CA VAL A 6 -4.35 3.13 2.01
C VAL A 6 -3.52 3.37 3.25
N THR A 7 -2.38 2.72 3.35
CA THR A 7 -1.54 2.77 4.55
C THR A 7 -0.06 2.58 4.23
N PRO A 8 0.84 3.28 4.92
CA PRO A 8 2.28 3.04 4.83
C PRO A 8 2.76 1.88 5.70
N GLU A 9 1.93 1.39 6.63
CA GLU A 9 2.29 0.34 7.59
C GLU A 9 1.30 -0.81 7.56
N LEU A 10 1.77 -2.03 7.82
CA LEU A 10 0.93 -3.21 7.99
C LEU A 10 1.58 -4.20 8.96
N ALA A 11 1.00 -4.37 10.14
CA ALA A 11 1.46 -5.36 11.12
C ALA A 11 1.22 -6.80 10.61
N PRO A 12 2.05 -7.77 11.03
CA PRO A 12 3.24 -7.61 11.86
C PRO A 12 4.52 -7.27 11.07
N TRP A 13 4.46 -7.18 9.74
CA TRP A 13 5.62 -7.18 8.84
C TRP A 13 6.34 -5.83 8.76
N MET A 14 5.58 -4.74 8.77
CA MET A 14 6.12 -3.38 8.70
C MET A 14 5.29 -2.47 9.57
N LYS A 15 5.80 -2.14 10.74
CA LYS A 15 5.13 -1.24 11.68
C LYS A 15 6.14 -0.43 12.50
N SER A 16 5.78 0.80 12.81
CA SER A 16 6.54 1.68 13.71
C SER A 16 5.74 2.03 14.96
N GLY A 17 4.41 1.81 14.94
CA GLY A 17 3.51 2.14 16.04
C GLY A 17 2.13 1.50 15.87
N GLY A 18 1.12 2.16 16.45
CA GLY A 18 -0.27 1.68 16.45
C GLY A 18 -0.94 1.66 15.07
N LEU A 19 -0.43 2.45 14.12
CA LEU A 19 -0.99 2.48 12.76
C LEU A 19 -0.94 1.12 12.09
N GLY A 20 0.19 0.40 12.21
CA GLY A 20 0.32 -0.94 11.63
C GLY A 20 -0.71 -1.92 12.18
N GLU A 21 -1.02 -1.84 13.48
CA GLU A 21 -2.04 -2.69 14.12
C GLU A 21 -3.46 -2.36 13.63
N ILE A 22 -3.80 -1.08 13.52
CA ILE A 22 -5.09 -0.64 12.97
C ILE A 22 -5.20 -1.05 11.50
N SER A 23 -4.13 -0.89 10.72
CA SER A 23 -4.11 -1.26 9.31
C SER A 23 -4.30 -2.75 9.07
N TRP A 24 -3.98 -3.59 10.06
CA TRP A 24 -4.26 -5.02 10.03
C TRP A 24 -5.68 -5.35 10.51
N SER A 25 -6.11 -4.79 11.64
CA SER A 25 -7.34 -5.19 12.32
C SER A 25 -8.61 -4.56 11.76
N LEU A 26 -8.58 -3.27 11.40
CA LEU A 26 -9.77 -2.56 10.93
C LEU A 26 -10.28 -3.11 9.58
N PRO A 27 -9.46 -3.33 8.54
CA PRO A 27 -9.94 -3.94 7.31
C PRO A 27 -10.53 -5.34 7.51
N ALA A 28 -9.97 -6.15 8.40
CA ALA A 28 -10.52 -7.47 8.72
C ALA A 28 -11.91 -7.34 9.37
N ALA A 29 -12.10 -6.40 10.31
CA ALA A 29 -13.39 -6.12 10.91
C ALA A 29 -14.42 -5.58 9.91
N LEU A 30 -13.99 -4.70 9.00
CA LEU A 30 -14.84 -4.18 7.91
C LEU A 30 -15.29 -5.30 6.97
N LEU A 31 -14.40 -6.24 6.63
CA LEU A 31 -14.75 -7.39 5.81
C LEU A 31 -15.82 -8.26 6.48
N VAL A 32 -15.69 -8.52 7.78
CA VAL A 32 -16.70 -9.25 8.58
C VAL A 32 -18.03 -8.50 8.60
N ALA A 33 -18.00 -7.16 8.61
CA ALA A 33 -19.20 -6.31 8.54
C ALA A 33 -19.81 -6.23 7.11
N GLY A 34 -19.29 -6.99 6.14
CA GLY A 34 -19.82 -7.04 4.77
C GLY A 34 -19.31 -5.93 3.83
N VAL A 35 -18.24 -5.23 4.20
CA VAL A 35 -17.60 -4.24 3.35
C VAL A 35 -16.58 -4.93 2.45
N ASP A 36 -16.62 -4.67 1.14
CA ASP A 36 -15.57 -5.09 0.19
C ASP A 36 -14.36 -4.17 0.34
N VAL A 37 -13.47 -4.52 1.28
CA VAL A 37 -12.28 -3.74 1.61
C VAL A 37 -11.02 -4.35 0.99
N ARG A 38 -10.18 -3.49 0.41
CA ARG A 38 -8.82 -3.84 -0.04
C ARG A 38 -7.82 -2.91 0.60
N ILE A 39 -6.64 -3.44 0.94
CA ILE A 39 -5.55 -2.65 1.51
C ILE A 39 -4.54 -2.36 0.41
N LEU A 40 -4.21 -1.07 0.19
CA LEU A 40 -3.06 -0.65 -0.60
C LEU A 40 -1.91 -0.30 0.35
N VAL A 41 -0.80 -1.00 0.20
CA VAL A 41 0.40 -0.86 1.04
C VAL A 41 1.66 -1.02 0.20
N PRO A 42 2.78 -0.33 0.51
CA PRO A 42 4.05 -0.57 -0.18
C PRO A 42 4.53 -2.02 -0.03
N ALA A 43 5.08 -2.57 -1.10
CA ALA A 43 5.64 -3.93 -1.13
C ALA A 43 7.02 -3.96 -0.48
N TYR A 44 7.06 -3.78 0.82
CA TYR A 44 8.29 -3.93 1.61
C TYR A 44 8.81 -5.37 1.57
N THR A 45 10.13 -5.54 1.69
CA THR A 45 10.75 -6.87 1.66
C THR A 45 10.10 -7.89 2.61
N PRO A 46 9.76 -7.54 3.88
CA PRO A 46 9.09 -8.49 4.77
C PRO A 46 7.67 -8.89 4.30
N LEU A 47 6.93 -7.96 3.67
CA LEU A 47 5.62 -8.29 3.10
C LEU A 47 5.74 -9.24 1.90
N LEU A 48 6.67 -8.97 0.99
CA LEU A 48 6.90 -9.87 -0.16
C LEU A 48 7.31 -11.27 0.29
N ALA A 49 8.13 -11.36 1.34
CA ALA A 49 8.50 -12.66 1.92
C ALA A 49 7.30 -13.39 2.54
N ALA A 50 6.37 -12.67 3.17
CA ALA A 50 5.17 -13.23 3.76
C ALA A 50 4.12 -13.67 2.71
N PHE A 51 4.10 -13.00 1.54
CA PHE A 51 3.16 -13.29 0.46
C PHE A 51 3.86 -13.71 -0.84
N PRO A 52 4.63 -14.82 -0.84
CA PRO A 52 5.44 -15.24 -1.99
C PRO A 52 4.63 -15.65 -3.22
N LYS A 53 3.32 -15.84 -3.06
CA LYS A 53 2.37 -16.15 -4.14
C LYS A 53 1.60 -14.93 -4.64
N ALA A 54 2.00 -13.71 -4.23
CA ALA A 54 1.41 -12.49 -4.75
C ALA A 54 1.55 -12.46 -6.29
N ARG A 55 0.46 -12.16 -6.98
CA ARG A 55 0.42 -12.17 -8.44
C ARG A 55 0.39 -10.76 -9.00
N LEU A 56 1.08 -10.53 -10.08
CA LEU A 56 1.00 -9.27 -10.83
C LEU A 56 -0.43 -9.05 -11.35
N VAL A 57 -1.00 -7.87 -11.06
CA VAL A 57 -2.33 -7.49 -11.53
C VAL A 57 -2.31 -6.24 -12.40
N ALA A 58 -1.28 -5.40 -12.30
CA ALA A 58 -1.09 -4.27 -13.21
C ALA A 58 0.38 -3.82 -13.23
N ASP A 59 0.84 -3.39 -14.40
CA ASP A 59 2.01 -2.55 -14.56
C ASP A 59 1.56 -1.08 -14.55
N LEU A 60 2.23 -0.26 -13.75
CA LEU A 60 1.93 1.16 -13.59
C LEU A 60 3.03 1.97 -14.26
N ALA A 61 2.66 2.73 -15.28
CA ALA A 61 3.59 3.63 -15.97
C ALA A 61 4.13 4.69 -15.00
N PRO A 62 5.27 5.34 -15.32
CA PRO A 62 5.76 6.47 -14.55
C PRO A 62 4.67 7.51 -14.36
N ALA A 63 4.48 7.96 -13.11
CA ALA A 63 3.37 8.84 -12.76
C ALA A 63 3.65 10.34 -12.97
N GLY A 64 4.73 10.64 -13.68
CA GLY A 64 5.24 11.99 -13.95
C GLY A 64 6.27 12.46 -12.92
N GLY A 65 7.05 13.48 -13.28
CA GLY A 65 8.15 13.98 -12.45
C GLY A 65 9.19 12.89 -12.18
N GLU A 66 9.58 12.74 -10.93
CA GLU A 66 10.55 11.75 -10.46
C GLU A 66 9.91 10.43 -9.99
N LEU A 67 8.59 10.24 -10.21
CA LEU A 67 7.89 9.02 -9.80
C LEU A 67 8.11 7.91 -10.83
N PRO A 68 8.82 6.82 -10.46
CA PRO A 68 9.17 5.76 -11.38
C PRO A 68 7.98 4.88 -11.75
N ALA A 69 8.17 4.06 -12.80
CA ALA A 69 7.28 2.94 -13.05
C ALA A 69 7.26 1.99 -11.86
N SER A 70 6.13 1.38 -11.64
CA SER A 70 5.92 0.45 -10.53
C SER A 70 4.98 -0.69 -10.95
N ARG A 71 4.77 -1.65 -10.07
CA ARG A 71 3.85 -2.75 -10.31
C ARG A 71 2.85 -2.85 -9.17
N LEU A 72 1.70 -3.38 -9.47
CA LEU A 72 0.70 -3.71 -8.46
C LEU A 72 0.58 -5.23 -8.38
N LEU A 73 0.85 -5.78 -7.20
CA LEU A 73 0.69 -7.20 -6.92
C LEU A 73 -0.53 -7.40 -6.03
N GLU A 74 -1.22 -8.53 -6.20
CA GLU A 74 -2.38 -8.90 -5.38
C GLU A 74 -2.08 -10.15 -4.57
N ALA A 75 -2.41 -10.10 -3.29
CA ALA A 75 -2.39 -11.23 -2.38
C ALA A 75 -3.65 -11.24 -1.51
N LYS A 76 -3.83 -12.28 -0.70
CA LYS A 76 -4.88 -12.33 0.32
C LYS A 76 -4.28 -12.67 1.67
N THR A 77 -4.81 -12.01 2.69
CA THR A 77 -4.53 -12.36 4.10
C THR A 77 -5.29 -13.62 4.51
N ASP A 78 -4.92 -14.22 5.63
CA ASP A 78 -5.65 -15.37 6.20
C ASP A 78 -7.10 -15.01 6.57
N SER A 79 -7.37 -13.75 6.92
CA SER A 79 -8.73 -13.22 7.15
C SER A 79 -9.53 -12.99 5.87
N GLY A 80 -8.93 -13.19 4.69
CA GLY A 80 -9.57 -13.02 3.39
C GLY A 80 -9.51 -11.59 2.82
N VAL A 81 -8.91 -10.63 3.53
CA VAL A 81 -8.74 -9.26 3.02
C VAL A 81 -7.79 -9.28 1.82
N THR A 82 -8.15 -8.60 0.74
CA THR A 82 -7.29 -8.45 -0.43
C THR A 82 -6.23 -7.38 -0.18
N LEU A 83 -4.96 -7.76 -0.36
CA LEU A 83 -3.81 -6.84 -0.37
C LEU A 83 -3.49 -6.44 -1.80
N LEU A 84 -3.27 -5.16 -2.00
CA LEU A 84 -2.68 -4.56 -3.18
C LEU A 84 -1.30 -4.04 -2.77
N LEU A 85 -0.26 -4.75 -3.18
CA LEU A 85 1.12 -4.44 -2.84
C LEU A 85 1.71 -3.55 -3.94
N LEU A 86 2.06 -2.31 -3.59
CA LEU A 86 2.72 -1.38 -4.51
C LEU A 86 4.20 -1.71 -4.60
N ASP A 87 4.58 -2.40 -5.67
CA ASP A 87 5.95 -2.88 -5.88
C ASP A 87 6.76 -1.87 -6.69
N CYS A 88 7.69 -1.24 -5.98
CA CYS A 88 8.72 -0.36 -6.52
C CYS A 88 10.01 -0.61 -5.73
N PRO A 89 10.89 -1.55 -6.18
CA PRO A 89 12.05 -1.97 -5.41
C PRO A 89 12.96 -0.82 -4.99
N ALA A 90 13.18 0.14 -5.87
CA ALA A 90 14.01 1.31 -5.59
C ALA A 90 13.50 2.13 -4.38
N PHE A 91 12.19 2.12 -4.12
CA PHE A 91 11.57 2.89 -3.04
C PHE A 91 11.29 2.07 -1.77
N PHE A 92 10.90 0.81 -1.92
CA PHE A 92 10.31 0.05 -0.82
C PHE A 92 11.07 -1.20 -0.40
N GLN A 93 12.02 -1.69 -1.22
CA GLN A 93 12.84 -2.86 -0.87
C GLN A 93 14.22 -2.43 -0.39
N ARG A 94 14.22 -1.58 0.63
CA ARG A 94 15.42 -1.04 1.27
C ARG A 94 15.51 -1.53 2.72
N PRO A 95 16.71 -1.68 3.29
CA PRO A 95 16.87 -1.94 4.71
C PRO A 95 16.38 -0.75 5.54
N GLY A 96 15.81 -1.03 6.72
CA GLY A 96 15.25 -0.03 7.62
C GLY A 96 13.78 -0.26 7.94
N SER A 97 13.09 0.80 8.31
CA SER A 97 11.65 0.80 8.61
C SER A 97 10.82 1.37 7.45
N ALA A 98 9.53 1.60 7.68
CA ALA A 98 8.68 2.29 6.71
C ALA A 98 9.19 3.71 6.38
N TYR A 99 9.83 4.38 7.35
CA TYR A 99 10.20 5.80 7.26
C TYR A 99 11.70 6.05 7.34
N LEU A 100 12.44 5.20 8.07
CA LEU A 100 13.84 5.39 8.42
C LEU A 100 14.72 4.36 7.72
N ASP A 101 15.91 4.80 7.33
CA ASP A 101 16.97 3.93 6.81
C ASP A 101 17.60 3.04 7.91
N ALA A 102 18.60 2.25 7.54
CA ALA A 102 19.28 1.35 8.46
C ALA A 102 20.04 2.07 9.59
N ASP A 103 20.40 3.33 9.39
CA ASP A 103 21.10 4.17 10.36
C ASP A 103 20.14 4.96 11.25
N GLY A 104 18.81 4.83 11.01
CA GLY A 104 17.77 5.50 11.80
C GLY A 104 17.46 6.92 11.36
N ASN A 105 17.91 7.34 10.18
CA ASN A 105 17.61 8.62 9.60
C ASN A 105 16.40 8.52 8.67
N ASP A 106 15.63 9.60 8.52
CA ASP A 106 14.57 9.66 7.52
C ASP A 106 15.14 9.42 6.11
N PHE A 107 14.47 8.59 5.33
CA PHE A 107 14.79 8.52 3.91
C PHE A 107 14.58 9.89 3.26
N SER A 108 15.61 10.44 2.64
CA SER A 108 15.58 11.78 2.01
C SER A 108 14.53 11.90 0.90
N ASP A 109 14.09 10.76 0.35
CA ASP A 109 13.07 10.65 -0.71
C ASP A 109 11.70 10.19 -0.19
N ASN A 110 11.41 10.29 1.10
CA ASN A 110 10.10 9.92 1.66
C ASN A 110 8.93 10.63 0.95
N TYR A 111 9.11 11.88 0.52
CA TYR A 111 8.10 12.62 -0.23
C TYR A 111 7.77 11.97 -1.60
N LEU A 112 8.77 11.38 -2.28
CA LEU A 112 8.56 10.62 -3.51
C LEU A 112 7.93 9.25 -3.24
N ARG A 113 8.43 8.55 -2.22
CA ARG A 113 7.95 7.22 -1.83
C ARG A 113 6.46 7.24 -1.51
N PHE A 114 6.04 8.16 -0.66
CA PHE A 114 4.64 8.30 -0.28
C PHE A 114 3.82 9.12 -1.28
N GLY A 115 4.46 9.95 -2.09
CA GLY A 115 3.87 10.53 -3.29
C GLY A 115 3.43 9.45 -4.29
N LEU A 116 4.27 8.43 -4.52
CA LEU A 116 3.91 7.29 -5.37
C LEU A 116 2.75 6.48 -4.79
N LEU A 117 2.74 6.23 -3.48
CA LEU A 117 1.63 5.54 -2.79
C LEU A 117 0.31 6.31 -2.97
N SER A 118 0.31 7.61 -2.69
CA SER A 118 -0.86 8.49 -2.81
C SER A 118 -1.36 8.59 -4.26
N LYS A 119 -0.43 8.76 -5.21
CA LYS A 119 -0.77 8.80 -6.64
C LYS A 119 -1.38 7.49 -7.14
N THR A 120 -0.85 6.36 -6.67
CA THR A 120 -1.41 5.04 -6.97
C THR A 120 -2.83 4.91 -6.40
N ALA A 121 -3.06 5.35 -5.16
CA ALA A 121 -4.39 5.34 -4.56
C ALA A 121 -5.40 6.16 -5.36
N ALA A 122 -5.03 7.38 -5.78
CA ALA A 122 -5.84 8.24 -6.63
C ALA A 122 -6.14 7.58 -7.99
N LEU A 123 -5.11 6.98 -8.63
CA LEU A 123 -5.29 6.25 -9.89
C LEU A 123 -6.30 5.09 -9.74
N LEU A 124 -6.16 4.27 -8.69
CA LEU A 124 -7.05 3.12 -8.46
C LEU A 124 -8.49 3.55 -8.15
N SER A 125 -8.70 4.78 -7.72
CA SER A 125 -10.01 5.36 -7.43
C SER A 125 -10.64 6.07 -8.64
N SER A 126 -9.87 6.29 -9.70
CA SER A 126 -10.29 7.01 -10.91
C SER A 126 -10.86 6.08 -11.99
N GLU A 127 -11.38 6.68 -13.06
CA GLU A 127 -11.82 5.95 -14.26
C GLU A 127 -10.65 5.33 -15.04
N ALA A 128 -9.44 5.85 -14.88
CA ALA A 128 -8.22 5.33 -15.47
C ALA A 128 -7.63 4.13 -14.71
N SER A 129 -8.31 3.61 -13.68
CA SER A 129 -7.86 2.46 -12.90
C SER A 129 -7.59 1.26 -13.80
N PRO A 130 -6.41 0.60 -13.67
CA PRO A 130 -6.14 -0.64 -14.41
C PRO A 130 -6.94 -1.84 -13.87
N LEU A 131 -7.58 -1.68 -12.71
CA LEU A 131 -8.39 -2.72 -12.09
C LEU A 131 -9.87 -2.55 -12.47
N ARG A 132 -10.58 -3.65 -12.68
CA ARG A 132 -12.05 -3.63 -12.84
C ARG A 132 -12.79 -3.28 -11.55
N TRP A 133 -12.10 -3.30 -10.42
CA TRP A 133 -12.61 -2.92 -9.11
C TRP A 133 -12.25 -1.45 -8.85
N ARG A 134 -13.25 -0.65 -8.45
CA ARG A 134 -13.07 0.75 -8.06
C ARG A 134 -13.73 0.97 -6.70
N PRO A 135 -13.06 1.66 -5.75
CA PRO A 135 -13.63 1.94 -4.45
C PRO A 135 -14.72 3.01 -4.53
N ASP A 136 -15.68 2.92 -3.60
CA ASP A 136 -16.64 3.98 -3.31
C ASP A 136 -16.05 4.97 -2.31
N VAL A 137 -15.11 4.51 -1.46
CA VAL A 137 -14.43 5.27 -0.42
C VAL A 137 -12.93 5.02 -0.49
N LEU A 138 -12.16 6.10 -0.48
CA LEU A 138 -10.72 6.11 -0.29
C LEU A 138 -10.43 6.48 1.18
N HIS A 139 -9.94 5.50 1.95
CA HIS A 139 -9.59 5.68 3.36
C HIS A 139 -8.08 5.83 3.49
N CYS A 140 -7.62 7.07 3.55
CA CYS A 140 -6.20 7.41 3.65
C CYS A 140 -5.78 7.49 5.12
N ASN A 141 -4.68 6.81 5.46
CA ASN A 141 -4.19 6.73 6.83
C ASN A 141 -2.88 7.48 6.98
N ASP A 142 -2.90 8.46 7.89
CA ASP A 142 -1.75 9.25 8.29
C ASP A 142 -1.18 10.13 7.15
N TRP A 143 -0.16 10.93 7.48
CA TRP A 143 0.48 11.92 6.62
C TRP A 143 1.03 11.32 5.31
N ALA A 144 1.52 10.08 5.36
CA ALA A 144 2.07 9.38 4.21
C ALA A 144 1.03 9.12 3.08
N CYS A 145 -0.26 9.25 3.37
CA CYS A 145 -1.34 9.08 2.40
C CYS A 145 -2.08 10.41 2.09
N GLY A 146 -1.60 11.52 2.62
CA GLY A 146 -2.30 12.80 2.56
C GLY A 146 -2.38 13.47 1.19
N MET A 147 -1.67 12.94 0.19
CA MET A 147 -1.71 13.44 -1.19
C MET A 147 -2.61 12.62 -2.12
N ALA A 148 -3.35 11.64 -1.60
CA ALA A 148 -4.22 10.77 -2.38
C ALA A 148 -5.56 11.43 -2.75
#